data_4be580518871c01ec1a2e353ec090b7f
#
_entry.id   4be580518871c01ec1a2e353ec090b7f
#
_cell.length_a   1.000
_cell.length_b   1.000
_cell.length_c   1.000
_cell.angle_alpha   90.00
_cell.angle_beta   90.00
_cell.angle_gamma   90.00
#
_symmetry.space_group_name_H-M   'P 1'
#
loop_
_entity.id
_entity.type
_entity.pdbx_description
1 polymer ?
#
loop_
_entity_poly.entity_id
_entity_poly.type
_entity_poly.pdbx_seq_one_letter_code
_entity_poly.pdbx_strand_id
1 'polypeptide(L)'
;MRSQNVFRPNRIERFGRWVLFLVAALPAIAGVGPLVAQEISVASQTTAVTEADLQHLAGHWYVSKREPKTYYYRDAERWVDLFSYHTLDSNKDGIPNLRISHDANHLIIQSQGYPNHPTAVFPNSDNPNSIRVQDFIFRFPLVPRKAETITRLPMGPVGMSLNGVVFFNPFEMAGRNAVEGYDEVWLDSCCGHPQQTGVYHYHKYPTCVKSPFIDTGRDHSPIIGFAFDGFPVYGPYESEGTRAMELTDERALDACNGHADPERGYHYHVTPNRFPYILGGYAGIVETSNNRQLRRASTGVIENTTNPGDRFGGLIPSIRPEKLERGRTHAVRIELNAAGTRRPIPDGAPTWVQFGPYEATAIRREGNAIVAEVAVPDDADLGSLLDCHIEFGPEYRPIVFKKNDAVRIIAP
;
A
#
# COMPACT_ATOMS: atom_id res chain seq x y z
N MET A 1 42.27 -11.77 -38.17
CA MET A 1 42.05 -13.25 -38.23
C MET A 1 41.31 -13.68 -36.97
N ARG A 2 40.19 -14.38 -37.17
CA ARG A 2 39.32 -15.12 -36.21
C ARG A 2 38.53 -14.24 -35.24
N SER A 3 37.27 -14.50 -34.97
CA SER A 3 36.10 -15.03 -35.72
C SER A 3 34.91 -14.72 -34.85
N GLN A 4 33.88 -14.21 -35.47
CA GLN A 4 32.59 -13.94 -34.85
C GLN A 4 31.88 -15.27 -34.50
N ASN A 5 31.24 -15.32 -33.34
CA ASN A 5 30.22 -16.33 -33.09
C ASN A 5 28.93 -15.60 -32.68
N VAL A 6 28.02 -15.53 -33.63
CA VAL A 6 26.64 -15.10 -33.50
C VAL A 6 25.85 -16.33 -33.11
N PHE A 7 25.23 -16.31 -31.93
CA PHE A 7 24.20 -17.29 -31.57
C PHE A 7 22.81 -16.71 -31.94
N ARG A 8 22.14 -17.40 -32.87
CA ARG A 8 20.71 -17.20 -33.18
C ARG A 8 19.91 -18.25 -32.43
N PRO A 9 18.74 -17.91 -31.84
CA PRO A 9 17.85 -18.92 -31.31
C PRO A 9 16.99 -19.56 -32.39
N ASN A 10 16.83 -20.89 -32.29
CA ASN A 10 16.11 -21.77 -33.19
C ASN A 10 14.58 -21.54 -33.09
N ARG A 11 13.97 -21.37 -34.23
CA ARG A 11 12.54 -21.51 -34.49
C ARG A 11 12.12 -22.97 -34.29
N ILE A 12 11.16 -23.22 -33.41
CA ILE A 12 10.49 -24.53 -33.29
C ILE A 12 9.27 -24.49 -34.21
N GLU A 13 9.31 -25.30 -35.25
CA GLU A 13 8.18 -25.55 -36.15
C GLU A 13 7.12 -26.41 -35.48
N ARG A 14 5.88 -25.95 -35.60
CA ARG A 14 4.68 -26.70 -35.15
C ARG A 14 4.33 -27.76 -36.19
N PHE A 15 4.54 -29.02 -35.87
CA PHE A 15 3.91 -30.14 -36.58
C PHE A 15 2.53 -30.43 -35.97
N GLY A 16 1.49 -30.21 -36.74
CA GLY A 16 0.12 -30.64 -36.43
C GLY A 16 -0.01 -32.18 -36.55
N ARG A 17 -0.47 -32.80 -35.50
CA ARG A 17 -0.92 -34.20 -35.53
C ARG A 17 -2.42 -34.23 -35.27
N TRP A 18 -3.17 -34.60 -36.30
CA TRP A 18 -4.58 -34.95 -36.18
C TRP A 18 -4.69 -36.32 -35.51
N VAL A 19 -5.38 -36.40 -34.40
CA VAL A 19 -5.75 -37.69 -33.77
C VAL A 19 -7.28 -37.83 -33.96
N LEU A 20 -7.65 -38.84 -34.77
CA LEU A 20 -9.02 -39.30 -34.89
C LEU A 20 -9.47 -39.95 -33.56
N PHE A 21 -10.50 -39.47 -32.91
CA PHE A 21 -11.13 -40.20 -31.84
C PHE A 21 -12.35 -40.98 -32.39
N LEU A 22 -12.26 -42.30 -32.28
CA LEU A 22 -13.37 -43.24 -32.43
C LEU A 22 -14.36 -43.00 -31.30
N VAL A 23 -15.62 -42.72 -31.66
CA VAL A 23 -16.74 -42.68 -30.72
C VAL A 23 -17.23 -44.10 -30.46
N ALA A 24 -16.94 -44.65 -29.28
CA ALA A 24 -17.57 -45.87 -28.78
C ALA A 24 -18.81 -45.47 -27.95
N ALA A 25 -19.98 -45.88 -28.41
CA ALA A 25 -21.21 -45.70 -27.66
C ALA A 25 -21.28 -46.64 -26.46
N LEU A 26 -21.47 -46.11 -25.26
CA LEU A 26 -21.84 -46.84 -24.07
C LEU A 26 -23.27 -46.48 -23.64
N PRO A 27 -24.00 -47.42 -23.04
CA PRO A 27 -25.44 -47.27 -22.83
C PRO A 27 -25.77 -46.31 -21.69
N ALA A 28 -26.90 -45.61 -21.85
CA ALA A 28 -27.48 -44.71 -20.88
C ALA A 28 -27.83 -45.42 -19.55
N ILE A 29 -27.20 -44.98 -18.46
CA ILE A 29 -27.69 -45.24 -17.13
C ILE A 29 -28.53 -44.03 -16.71
N ALA A 30 -29.83 -44.28 -16.56
CA ALA A 30 -30.79 -43.31 -16.04
C ALA A 30 -30.57 -43.09 -14.55
N GLY A 31 -30.58 -41.84 -14.13
CA GLY A 31 -30.87 -41.44 -12.75
C GLY A 31 -29.71 -40.90 -11.92
N VAL A 32 -29.17 -39.73 -12.31
CA VAL A 32 -28.59 -38.81 -11.34
C VAL A 32 -29.17 -37.42 -11.65
N GLY A 33 -30.04 -36.95 -10.78
CA GLY A 33 -30.58 -35.61 -10.82
C GLY A 33 -29.45 -34.57 -10.69
N PRO A 34 -29.69 -33.32 -11.11
CA PRO A 34 -28.67 -32.30 -11.02
C PRO A 34 -28.25 -32.12 -9.56
N LEU A 35 -26.99 -32.39 -9.26
CA LEU A 35 -26.32 -31.91 -8.05
C LEU A 35 -26.37 -30.38 -8.14
N VAL A 36 -27.38 -29.82 -7.47
CA VAL A 36 -27.35 -28.39 -7.11
C VAL A 36 -26.06 -28.21 -6.31
N ALA A 37 -25.11 -27.54 -6.90
CA ALA A 37 -23.96 -27.02 -6.16
C ALA A 37 -24.55 -26.12 -5.07
N GLN A 38 -24.63 -26.65 -3.86
CA GLN A 38 -24.93 -25.88 -2.69
C GLN A 38 -23.73 -24.96 -2.53
N GLU A 39 -23.88 -23.72 -2.99
CA GLU A 39 -23.00 -22.63 -2.56
C GLU A 39 -22.99 -22.67 -1.04
N ILE A 40 -21.90 -23.16 -0.49
CA ILE A 40 -21.60 -22.99 0.92
C ILE A 40 -21.31 -21.49 1.06
N SER A 41 -22.39 -20.72 1.21
CA SER A 41 -22.32 -19.39 1.80
C SER A 41 -21.79 -19.60 3.22
N VAL A 42 -20.46 -19.52 3.36
CA VAL A 42 -19.81 -19.26 4.63
C VAL A 42 -20.06 -17.77 4.92
N ALA A 43 -21.32 -17.43 5.11
CA ALA A 43 -21.69 -16.33 5.95
C ALA A 43 -21.29 -16.75 7.36
N SER A 44 -20.03 -16.51 7.72
CA SER A 44 -19.59 -16.45 9.09
C SER A 44 -20.56 -15.46 9.75
N GLN A 45 -21.55 -15.97 10.49
CA GLN A 45 -22.28 -15.21 11.48
C GLN A 45 -21.26 -14.87 12.58
N THR A 46 -20.42 -13.90 12.33
CA THR A 46 -19.74 -13.16 13.38
C THR A 46 -20.87 -12.48 14.11
N THR A 47 -21.33 -13.07 15.21
CA THR A 47 -22.19 -12.40 16.19
C THR A 47 -21.51 -11.08 16.48
N ALA A 48 -22.17 -9.96 16.14
CA ALA A 48 -21.63 -8.64 16.35
C ALA A 48 -21.20 -8.54 17.83
N VAL A 49 -19.93 -8.23 18.04
CA VAL A 49 -19.40 -8.06 19.39
C VAL A 49 -20.18 -6.93 20.08
N THR A 50 -20.57 -7.13 21.30
CA THR A 50 -21.27 -6.14 22.11
C THR A 50 -20.35 -5.59 23.21
N GLU A 51 -20.68 -4.44 23.77
CA GLU A 51 -19.93 -3.88 24.90
C GLU A 51 -19.87 -4.85 26.09
N ALA A 52 -20.90 -5.67 26.29
CA ALA A 52 -20.94 -6.69 27.36
C ALA A 52 -19.85 -7.77 27.19
N ASP A 53 -19.39 -8.04 25.98
CA ASP A 53 -18.35 -9.02 25.67
C ASP A 53 -16.93 -8.46 25.86
N LEU A 54 -16.81 -7.14 26.04
CA LEU A 54 -15.54 -6.43 26.03
C LEU A 54 -15.20 -5.87 27.42
N GLN A 55 -13.92 -5.80 27.70
CA GLN A 55 -13.33 -5.02 28.78
C GLN A 55 -12.72 -3.77 28.17
N HIS A 56 -13.14 -2.59 28.63
CA HIS A 56 -12.51 -1.33 28.28
C HIS A 56 -11.12 -1.25 28.93
N LEU A 57 -10.10 -0.95 28.15
CA LEU A 57 -8.74 -0.74 28.64
C LEU A 57 -8.52 0.73 28.97
N ALA A 58 -8.43 1.56 27.95
CA ALA A 58 -8.37 3.02 28.03
C ALA A 58 -8.57 3.61 26.61
N GLY A 59 -8.99 4.89 26.53
CA GLY A 59 -9.20 5.58 25.26
C GLY A 59 -10.16 4.81 24.36
N HIS A 60 -9.71 4.49 23.15
CA HIS A 60 -10.49 3.73 22.16
C HIS A 60 -10.26 2.21 22.23
N TRP A 61 -9.46 1.70 23.18
CA TRP A 61 -9.05 0.31 23.22
C TRP A 61 -9.89 -0.56 24.15
N TYR A 62 -10.25 -1.73 23.63
CA TYR A 62 -11.02 -2.77 24.32
C TYR A 62 -10.37 -4.13 24.10
N VAL A 63 -10.60 -5.07 25.00
CA VAL A 63 -10.16 -6.46 24.85
C VAL A 63 -11.31 -7.42 25.17
N SER A 64 -11.38 -8.54 24.45
CA SER A 64 -12.39 -9.56 24.71
C SER A 64 -12.28 -10.10 26.15
N LYS A 65 -13.42 -10.31 26.83
CA LYS A 65 -13.45 -11.00 28.13
C LYS A 65 -13.12 -12.47 28.02
N ARG A 66 -13.33 -13.08 26.86
CA ARG A 66 -13.10 -14.51 26.57
C ARG A 66 -11.70 -14.74 25.98
N GLU A 67 -11.23 -15.97 26.07
CA GLU A 67 -10.02 -16.43 25.36
C GLU A 67 -10.39 -17.06 24.01
N PRO A 68 -9.53 -16.96 22.99
CA PRO A 68 -8.28 -16.17 22.97
C PRO A 68 -8.58 -14.68 23.03
N LYS A 69 -7.67 -13.88 23.63
CA LYS A 69 -7.82 -12.44 23.69
C LYS A 69 -7.81 -11.82 22.32
N THR A 70 -8.82 -11.02 22.00
CA THR A 70 -8.91 -10.18 20.80
C THR A 70 -8.98 -8.73 21.22
N TYR A 71 -8.20 -7.90 20.56
CA TYR A 71 -8.09 -6.47 20.83
C TYR A 71 -8.91 -5.70 19.81
N TYR A 72 -9.79 -4.86 20.32
CA TYR A 72 -10.70 -4.03 19.52
C TYR A 72 -10.36 -2.56 19.68
N TYR A 73 -10.48 -1.82 18.60
CA TYR A 73 -10.43 -0.37 18.60
C TYR A 73 -11.85 0.18 18.35
N ARG A 74 -12.28 1.17 19.13
CA ARG A 74 -13.54 1.85 18.87
C ARG A 74 -13.32 2.95 17.85
N ASP A 75 -13.67 2.67 16.61
CA ASP A 75 -13.62 3.59 15.47
C ASP A 75 -15.03 4.16 15.25
N ALA A 76 -15.22 5.44 15.58
CA ALA A 76 -16.53 6.05 15.70
C ALA A 76 -17.44 5.18 16.62
N GLU A 77 -18.53 4.66 16.10
CA GLU A 77 -19.46 3.84 16.86
C GLU A 77 -19.23 2.32 16.79
N ARG A 78 -18.14 1.87 16.12
CA ARG A 78 -17.87 0.45 15.87
C ARG A 78 -16.67 -0.05 16.67
N TRP A 79 -16.75 -1.27 17.17
CA TRP A 79 -15.57 -2.00 17.65
C TRP A 79 -14.97 -2.80 16.50
N VAL A 80 -13.73 -2.50 16.19
CA VAL A 80 -13.03 -3.08 15.05
C VAL A 80 -11.88 -3.96 15.55
N ASP A 81 -11.89 -5.24 15.17
CA ASP A 81 -10.76 -6.13 15.34
C ASP A 81 -9.70 -5.82 14.28
N LEU A 82 -8.68 -5.09 14.67
CA LEU A 82 -7.65 -4.62 13.73
C LEU A 82 -6.55 -5.64 13.46
N PHE A 83 -6.36 -6.62 14.33
CA PHE A 83 -5.12 -7.42 14.30
C PHE A 83 -5.32 -8.91 14.03
N SER A 84 -6.46 -9.51 14.35
CA SER A 84 -6.63 -10.98 14.21
C SER A 84 -6.38 -11.46 12.78
N TYR A 85 -6.70 -10.64 11.78
CA TYR A 85 -6.42 -10.94 10.37
C TYR A 85 -4.92 -11.00 10.07
N HIS A 86 -4.08 -10.32 10.84
CA HIS A 86 -2.65 -10.16 10.60
C HIS A 86 -1.75 -11.04 11.48
N THR A 87 -2.31 -11.88 12.35
CA THR A 87 -1.54 -12.73 13.27
C THR A 87 -1.01 -14.02 12.63
N LEU A 88 -1.33 -14.28 11.37
CA LEU A 88 -0.93 -15.50 10.66
C LEU A 88 0.61 -15.57 10.53
N ASP A 89 1.13 -16.81 10.57
CA ASP A 89 2.52 -17.11 10.27
C ASP A 89 2.75 -17.12 8.75
N SER A 90 3.04 -15.96 8.17
CA SER A 90 3.19 -15.83 6.72
C SER A 90 4.54 -16.25 6.18
N ASN A 91 5.58 -16.27 7.00
CA ASN A 91 6.93 -16.75 6.64
C ASN A 91 7.14 -18.24 6.98
N LYS A 92 6.16 -18.89 7.60
CA LYS A 92 6.16 -20.34 7.94
C LYS A 92 7.31 -20.76 8.87
N ASP A 93 7.69 -19.90 9.79
CA ASP A 93 8.72 -20.18 10.80
C ASP A 93 8.14 -20.77 12.10
N GLY A 94 6.83 -20.97 12.18
CA GLY A 94 6.11 -21.47 13.35
C GLY A 94 5.77 -20.39 14.37
N ILE A 95 6.01 -19.12 14.04
CA ILE A 95 5.77 -17.97 14.92
C ILE A 95 4.76 -17.05 14.27
N PRO A 96 3.68 -16.64 14.95
CA PRO A 96 2.75 -15.64 14.40
C PRO A 96 3.46 -14.32 14.09
N ASN A 97 3.11 -13.70 12.98
CA ASN A 97 3.68 -12.39 12.58
C ASN A 97 3.49 -11.33 13.65
N LEU A 98 2.36 -11.37 14.36
CA LEU A 98 2.03 -10.47 15.45
C LEU A 98 1.62 -11.23 16.70
N ARG A 99 2.04 -10.70 17.86
CA ARG A 99 1.50 -11.04 19.18
C ARG A 99 1.13 -9.76 19.89
N ILE A 100 -0.10 -9.69 20.37
CA ILE A 100 -0.65 -8.50 20.98
C ILE A 100 -0.86 -8.73 22.47
N SER A 101 -0.46 -7.79 23.28
CA SER A 101 -0.68 -7.72 24.72
C SER A 101 -0.87 -6.27 25.15
N HIS A 102 -1.11 -6.03 26.42
CA HIS A 102 -1.19 -4.66 26.97
C HIS A 102 -0.64 -4.61 28.39
N ASP A 103 -0.21 -3.41 28.78
CA ASP A 103 -0.01 -3.03 30.17
C ASP A 103 -1.03 -1.93 30.54
N ALA A 104 -0.84 -1.27 31.68
CA ALA A 104 -1.77 -0.24 32.14
C ALA A 104 -1.85 0.99 31.21
N ASN A 105 -0.82 1.25 30.41
CA ASN A 105 -0.69 2.48 29.64
C ASN A 105 -0.54 2.24 28.12
N HIS A 106 -0.19 1.01 27.71
CA HIS A 106 0.19 0.74 26.34
C HIS A 106 -0.45 -0.54 25.80
N LEU A 107 -0.84 -0.49 24.54
CA LEU A 107 -0.93 -1.68 23.71
C LEU A 107 0.50 -2.06 23.31
N ILE A 108 0.86 -3.34 23.49
CA ILE A 108 2.21 -3.87 23.19
C ILE A 108 2.07 -4.86 22.04
N ILE A 109 2.79 -4.61 20.96
CA ILE A 109 2.78 -5.46 19.77
C ILE A 109 4.20 -5.98 19.52
N GLN A 110 4.37 -7.29 19.64
CA GLN A 110 5.56 -7.97 19.14
C GLN A 110 5.32 -8.27 17.67
N SER A 111 6.23 -7.83 16.80
CA SER A 111 6.10 -7.97 15.36
C SER A 111 7.37 -8.53 14.73
N GLN A 112 7.21 -9.49 13.83
CA GLN A 112 8.29 -9.95 12.96
C GLN A 112 8.62 -8.96 11.83
N GLY A 113 7.84 -7.88 11.66
CA GLY A 113 8.04 -6.91 10.57
C GLY A 113 8.03 -7.56 9.19
N TYR A 114 7.43 -8.75 9.07
CA TYR A 114 7.38 -9.52 7.84
C TYR A 114 6.01 -9.36 7.16
N PRO A 115 5.99 -9.01 5.85
CA PRO A 115 4.73 -8.74 5.16
C PRO A 115 3.87 -10.01 5.04
N ASN A 116 2.56 -9.87 5.28
CA ASN A 116 1.58 -10.94 5.13
C ASN A 116 0.81 -10.87 3.79
N HIS A 117 1.41 -10.23 2.83
CA HIS A 117 0.92 -10.09 1.45
C HIS A 117 2.05 -10.45 0.46
N PRO A 118 1.74 -10.69 -0.83
CA PRO A 118 2.76 -10.87 -1.83
C PRO A 118 3.70 -9.66 -1.92
N THR A 119 4.98 -9.92 -2.14
CA THR A 119 6.00 -8.90 -2.39
C THR A 119 6.68 -9.21 -3.71
N ALA A 120 7.42 -8.25 -4.26
CA ALA A 120 8.39 -8.58 -5.29
C ALA A 120 9.45 -9.56 -4.76
N VAL A 121 10.15 -10.20 -5.67
CA VAL A 121 11.33 -11.02 -5.33
C VAL A 121 12.46 -10.08 -4.96
N PHE A 122 13.01 -10.24 -3.76
CA PHE A 122 14.16 -9.51 -3.26
C PHE A 122 15.27 -10.50 -2.86
N PRO A 123 16.56 -10.21 -3.20
CA PRO A 123 17.06 -9.04 -3.94
C PRO A 123 16.72 -9.08 -5.43
N ASN A 124 16.71 -7.90 -6.07
CA ASN A 124 16.56 -7.77 -7.53
C ASN A 124 17.50 -6.68 -8.06
N SER A 125 17.38 -6.33 -9.35
CA SER A 125 18.25 -5.33 -9.99
C SER A 125 18.12 -3.93 -9.40
N ASP A 126 16.95 -3.60 -8.85
CA ASP A 126 16.62 -2.26 -8.35
C ASP A 126 16.79 -2.15 -6.82
N ASN A 127 16.76 -3.29 -6.12
CA ASN A 127 17.00 -3.35 -4.68
C ASN A 127 17.81 -4.60 -4.31
N PRO A 128 19.09 -4.43 -3.90
CA PRO A 128 19.98 -5.56 -3.56
C PRO A 128 19.71 -6.17 -2.18
N ASN A 129 18.75 -5.66 -1.42
CA ASN A 129 18.48 -6.09 -0.07
C ASN A 129 17.47 -7.25 -0.05
N SER A 130 17.57 -8.14 0.92
CA SER A 130 16.60 -9.23 1.16
C SER A 130 15.68 -8.88 2.31
N ILE A 131 14.43 -9.35 2.26
CA ILE A 131 13.51 -9.28 3.40
C ILE A 131 13.98 -10.25 4.47
N ARG A 132 14.03 -9.78 5.72
CA ARG A 132 14.39 -10.60 6.89
C ARG A 132 13.38 -10.41 8.00
N VAL A 133 13.11 -11.49 8.74
CA VAL A 133 12.34 -11.45 9.98
C VAL A 133 13.03 -10.54 10.98
N GLN A 134 12.23 -9.72 11.65
CA GLN A 134 12.64 -8.79 12.69
C GLN A 134 12.09 -9.26 14.05
N ASP A 135 12.58 -8.65 15.12
CA ASP A 135 12.08 -8.84 16.48
C ASP A 135 11.74 -7.46 17.08
N PHE A 136 10.63 -6.91 16.61
CA PHE A 136 10.16 -5.61 17.07
C PHE A 136 9.24 -5.75 18.28
N ILE A 137 9.35 -4.84 19.21
CA ILE A 137 8.42 -4.66 20.32
C ILE A 137 7.95 -3.20 20.30
N PHE A 138 6.75 -2.99 19.79
CA PHE A 138 6.14 -1.67 19.73
C PHE A 138 5.21 -1.44 20.92
N ARG A 139 5.23 -0.22 21.43
CA ARG A 139 4.35 0.26 22.50
C ARG A 139 3.55 1.44 21.97
N PHE A 140 2.24 1.31 21.98
CA PHE A 140 1.34 2.40 21.58
C PHE A 140 0.57 2.88 22.79
N PRO A 141 0.63 4.17 23.14
CA PRO A 141 -0.15 4.72 24.23
C PRO A 141 -1.64 4.39 24.04
N LEU A 142 -2.28 3.81 25.04
CA LEU A 142 -3.74 3.54 25.01
C LEU A 142 -4.55 4.84 24.89
N VAL A 143 -4.00 5.92 25.44
CA VAL A 143 -4.58 7.28 25.36
C VAL A 143 -3.54 8.23 24.78
N PRO A 144 -3.48 8.38 23.46
CA PRO A 144 -2.56 9.33 22.83
C PRO A 144 -2.92 10.76 23.24
N ARG A 145 -1.93 11.62 23.36
CA ARG A 145 -2.09 13.02 23.76
C ARG A 145 -1.36 13.94 22.80
N LYS A 146 -2.00 15.01 22.37
CA LYS A 146 -1.35 16.05 21.57
C LYS A 146 -0.18 16.66 22.34
N ALA A 147 0.91 16.91 21.63
CA ALA A 147 2.05 17.65 22.13
C ALA A 147 1.83 19.15 21.90
N GLU A 148 2.52 19.98 22.68
CA GLU A 148 2.48 21.45 22.48
C GLU A 148 3.15 21.87 21.16
N THR A 149 4.12 21.09 20.70
CA THR A 149 4.85 21.34 19.46
C THR A 149 5.02 20.05 18.67
N ILE A 150 5.01 20.17 17.34
CA ILE A 150 5.26 19.05 16.44
C ILE A 150 6.67 18.50 16.65
N THR A 151 6.78 17.19 16.83
CA THR A 151 8.07 16.51 16.88
C THR A 151 8.46 16.03 15.48
N ARG A 152 9.65 16.41 15.05
CA ARG A 152 10.21 15.99 13.76
C ARG A 152 10.41 14.47 13.73
N LEU A 153 10.09 13.85 12.58
CA LEU A 153 10.33 12.43 12.37
C LEU A 153 11.83 12.10 12.38
N PRO A 154 12.24 11.01 13.05
CA PRO A 154 13.58 10.47 12.92
C PRO A 154 13.76 9.78 11.56
N MET A 155 15.01 9.49 11.19
CA MET A 155 15.27 8.52 10.12
C MET A 155 14.88 7.12 10.58
N GLY A 156 14.27 6.35 9.66
CA GLY A 156 13.81 4.99 9.92
C GLY A 156 12.33 4.91 10.35
N PRO A 157 11.95 3.92 11.18
CA PRO A 157 10.56 3.68 11.56
C PRO A 157 9.92 4.87 12.28
N VAL A 158 8.69 5.20 11.89
CA VAL A 158 7.88 6.29 12.47
C VAL A 158 6.50 5.83 12.92
N GLY A 159 6.14 4.60 12.60
CA GLY A 159 4.86 3.99 12.93
C GLY A 159 4.85 2.54 12.48
N MET A 160 3.71 1.89 12.63
CA MET A 160 3.50 0.49 12.25
C MET A 160 2.15 0.37 11.55
N SER A 161 2.11 -0.33 10.43
CA SER A 161 0.86 -0.73 9.79
C SER A 161 0.24 -1.93 10.52
N LEU A 162 -1.04 -2.21 10.27
CA LEU A 162 -1.78 -3.27 10.96
C LEU A 162 -1.15 -4.66 10.80
N ASN A 163 -0.43 -4.91 9.70
CA ASN A 163 0.27 -6.18 9.48
C ASN A 163 1.65 -6.27 10.16
N GLY A 164 2.01 -5.27 10.96
CA GLY A 164 3.27 -5.26 11.71
C GLY A 164 4.47 -4.74 10.96
N VAL A 165 4.34 -4.44 9.68
CA VAL A 165 5.37 -3.79 8.88
C VAL A 165 5.44 -2.30 9.26
N VAL A 166 6.63 -1.75 9.33
CA VAL A 166 6.83 -0.37 9.78
C VAL A 166 6.58 0.66 8.68
N PHE A 167 6.01 1.79 9.06
CA PHE A 167 6.05 3.02 8.28
C PHE A 167 7.42 3.69 8.50
N PHE A 168 8.05 4.10 7.43
CA PHE A 168 9.25 4.93 7.49
C PHE A 168 8.91 6.40 7.25
N ASN A 169 9.83 7.27 7.64
CA ASN A 169 9.76 8.68 7.30
C ASN A 169 9.82 8.85 5.76
N PRO A 170 9.36 10.00 5.22
CA PRO A 170 9.29 10.19 3.77
C PRO A 170 10.65 10.44 3.09
N PHE A 171 11.76 10.30 3.81
CA PHE A 171 13.08 10.63 3.29
C PHE A 171 14.02 9.43 3.23
N GLU A 172 14.90 9.44 2.23
CA GLU A 172 16.12 8.64 2.18
C GLU A 172 17.29 9.34 2.87
N MET A 173 18.43 8.62 2.97
CA MET A 173 19.68 9.21 3.48
C MET A 173 19.99 10.51 2.74
N ALA A 174 20.44 11.52 3.47
CA ALA A 174 20.67 12.88 3.00
C ALA A 174 19.42 13.78 2.95
N GLY A 175 18.27 13.34 3.48
CA GLY A 175 17.07 14.16 3.62
C GLY A 175 16.35 14.43 2.31
N ARG A 176 16.53 13.57 1.29
CA ARG A 176 15.83 13.65 0.01
C ARG A 176 14.55 12.83 0.04
N ASN A 177 13.56 13.26 -0.73
CA ASN A 177 12.29 12.54 -0.82
C ASN A 177 12.50 11.11 -1.36
N ALA A 178 12.00 10.12 -0.61
CA ALA A 178 12.15 8.71 -0.96
C ALA A 178 11.20 8.26 -2.06
N VAL A 179 10.07 8.96 -2.27
CA VAL A 179 8.97 8.51 -3.13
C VAL A 179 8.99 9.18 -4.50
N GLU A 180 9.51 10.39 -4.58
CA GLU A 180 9.51 11.19 -5.80
C GLU A 180 10.86 11.89 -5.99
N GLY A 181 11.28 12.02 -7.25
CA GLY A 181 12.46 12.81 -7.62
C GLY A 181 13.71 11.99 -7.80
N TYR A 182 14.86 12.61 -7.55
CA TYR A 182 16.19 12.05 -7.87
C TYR A 182 16.53 10.78 -7.11
N ASP A 183 16.17 10.71 -5.84
CA ASP A 183 16.46 9.59 -4.96
C ASP A 183 15.23 8.70 -4.74
N GLU A 184 14.25 8.77 -5.65
CA GLU A 184 13.12 7.87 -5.62
C GLU A 184 13.59 6.41 -5.52
N VAL A 185 13.12 5.73 -4.49
CA VAL A 185 13.42 4.33 -4.29
C VAL A 185 12.44 3.45 -5.07
N TRP A 186 12.92 2.30 -5.51
CA TRP A 186 12.03 1.32 -6.12
C TRP A 186 11.18 0.64 -5.05
N LEU A 187 9.86 0.69 -5.24
CA LEU A 187 8.86 0.05 -4.37
C LEU A 187 8.15 -1.05 -5.16
N ASP A 188 7.80 -2.13 -4.48
CA ASP A 188 6.99 -3.18 -5.09
C ASP A 188 5.50 -2.76 -5.26
N SER A 189 4.67 -3.65 -5.81
CA SER A 189 3.24 -3.38 -6.02
C SER A 189 2.45 -3.09 -4.75
N CYS A 190 2.97 -3.49 -3.59
CA CYS A 190 2.41 -3.21 -2.28
C CYS A 190 2.98 -1.94 -1.62
N CYS A 191 3.78 -1.18 -2.36
CA CYS A 191 4.42 0.07 -1.93
C CYS A 191 5.47 -0.11 -0.83
N GLY A 192 6.11 -1.27 -0.79
CA GLY A 192 7.16 -1.58 0.17
C GLY A 192 8.46 -2.05 -0.48
N HIS A 193 9.53 -1.98 0.28
CA HIS A 193 10.82 -2.53 -0.07
C HIS A 193 11.68 -2.83 1.18
N PRO A 194 12.69 -3.72 1.09
CA PRO A 194 13.61 -3.95 2.19
C PRO A 194 14.80 -2.97 2.17
N GLN A 195 15.22 -2.50 3.33
CA GLN A 195 16.49 -1.81 3.52
C GLN A 195 17.65 -2.79 3.81
N GLN A 196 18.87 -2.27 3.95
CA GLN A 196 20.10 -3.05 4.12
C GLN A 196 20.06 -4.08 5.26
N THR A 197 19.37 -3.80 6.37
CA THR A 197 19.23 -4.74 7.50
C THR A 197 18.11 -5.76 7.30
N GLY A 198 17.40 -5.70 6.17
CA GLY A 198 16.30 -6.60 5.82
C GLY A 198 14.95 -6.17 6.35
N VAL A 199 14.82 -4.96 6.89
CA VAL A 199 13.54 -4.42 7.31
C VAL A 199 12.72 -4.03 6.08
N TYR A 200 11.65 -4.78 5.80
CA TYR A 200 10.66 -4.38 4.82
C TYR A 200 9.80 -3.26 5.42
N HIS A 201 9.52 -2.21 4.64
CA HIS A 201 8.85 -1.01 5.14
C HIS A 201 8.13 -0.25 4.05
N TYR A 202 7.25 0.67 4.45
CA TYR A 202 6.46 1.52 3.57
C TYR A 202 6.86 2.98 3.73
N HIS A 203 7.02 3.70 2.59
CA HIS A 203 7.19 5.16 2.56
C HIS A 203 5.91 5.88 2.15
N LYS A 204 4.94 5.16 1.61
CA LYS A 204 3.65 5.69 1.17
C LYS A 204 2.52 4.70 1.49
N TYR A 205 1.29 5.01 1.06
CA TYR A 205 0.11 4.19 1.33
C TYR A 205 0.33 2.73 0.97
N PRO A 206 0.33 1.81 1.94
CA PRO A 206 0.54 0.38 1.70
C PRO A 206 -0.71 -0.27 1.14
N THR A 207 -0.85 -0.33 -0.16
CA THR A 207 -2.07 -0.77 -0.87
C THR A 207 -2.48 -2.20 -0.56
N CYS A 208 -1.56 -3.05 -0.10
CA CYS A 208 -1.83 -4.46 0.23
C CYS A 208 -2.16 -4.70 1.71
N VAL A 209 -2.05 -3.71 2.57
CA VAL A 209 -2.46 -3.84 3.97
C VAL A 209 -3.97 -3.83 4.02
N LYS A 210 -4.54 -5.00 4.31
CA LYS A 210 -5.99 -5.15 4.43
C LYS A 210 -6.41 -4.83 5.87
N SER A 211 -7.23 -3.83 6.00
CA SER A 211 -8.07 -3.63 7.18
C SER A 211 -9.21 -4.66 7.14
N PRO A 212 -9.91 -4.98 8.25
CA PRO A 212 -11.12 -5.78 8.19
C PRO A 212 -12.20 -5.20 7.26
N PHE A 213 -12.02 -3.97 6.80
CA PHE A 213 -12.91 -3.31 5.85
C PHE A 213 -12.17 -2.94 4.56
N ILE A 214 -12.86 -3.13 3.44
CA ILE A 214 -12.39 -2.63 2.15
C ILE A 214 -12.60 -1.11 2.13
N ASP A 215 -11.56 -0.36 1.79
CA ASP A 215 -11.68 1.06 1.54
C ASP A 215 -12.38 1.28 0.20
N THR A 216 -13.65 1.63 0.26
CA THR A 216 -14.47 1.85 -0.95
C THR A 216 -14.25 3.23 -1.57
N GLY A 217 -13.59 4.13 -0.86
CA GLY A 217 -13.47 5.55 -1.23
C GLY A 217 -14.80 6.31 -1.24
N ARG A 218 -15.82 5.80 -0.55
CA ARG A 218 -17.15 6.45 -0.42
C ARG A 218 -17.36 7.01 0.99
N ASP A 219 -16.80 6.33 1.95
CA ASP A 219 -16.89 6.64 3.37
C ASP A 219 -15.51 6.98 3.90
N HIS A 220 -15.43 7.38 5.15
CA HIS A 220 -14.16 7.55 5.84
C HIS A 220 -13.33 6.26 5.74
N SER A 221 -12.10 6.39 5.27
CA SER A 221 -11.18 5.27 5.11
C SER A 221 -10.98 4.49 6.41
N PRO A 222 -10.71 3.18 6.35
CA PRO A 222 -10.36 2.41 7.55
C PRO A 222 -8.97 2.75 8.08
N ILE A 223 -8.72 2.39 9.35
CA ILE A 223 -7.40 2.43 9.97
C ILE A 223 -6.47 1.47 9.23
N ILE A 224 -5.26 1.92 8.91
CA ILE A 224 -4.20 1.14 8.27
C ILE A 224 -2.99 0.93 9.18
N GLY A 225 -2.91 1.62 10.30
CA GLY A 225 -1.83 1.52 11.26
C GLY A 225 -1.88 2.58 12.35
N PHE A 226 -0.76 2.72 13.06
CA PHE A 226 -0.58 3.68 14.15
C PHE A 226 0.80 4.34 14.05
N ALA A 227 0.85 5.64 14.29
CA ALA A 227 2.08 6.37 14.49
C ALA A 227 2.65 6.11 15.90
N PHE A 228 3.94 6.35 16.12
CA PHE A 228 4.57 6.07 17.42
C PHE A 228 4.16 7.03 18.55
N ASP A 229 3.35 8.03 18.27
CA ASP A 229 2.67 8.85 19.27
C ASP A 229 1.29 8.29 19.70
N GLY A 230 0.91 7.15 19.10
CA GLY A 230 -0.31 6.41 19.42
C GLY A 230 -1.54 6.82 18.63
N PHE A 231 -1.49 7.88 17.84
CA PHE A 231 -2.60 8.27 16.99
C PHE A 231 -2.75 7.32 15.80
N PRO A 232 -4.00 6.98 15.42
CA PRO A 232 -4.27 6.12 14.28
C PRO A 232 -3.95 6.82 12.95
N VAL A 233 -3.53 6.01 11.98
CA VAL A 233 -3.33 6.41 10.59
C VAL A 233 -4.40 5.75 9.75
N TYR A 234 -5.18 6.57 9.05
CA TYR A 234 -6.25 6.13 8.16
C TYR A 234 -5.82 6.19 6.70
N GLY A 235 -6.58 5.53 5.86
CA GLY A 235 -6.46 5.68 4.41
C GLY A 235 -6.84 7.09 3.94
N PRO A 236 -6.89 7.34 2.61
CA PRO A 236 -6.88 8.69 2.07
C PRO A 236 -8.22 9.43 2.03
N TYR A 237 -9.32 8.79 2.44
CA TYR A 237 -10.66 9.38 2.29
C TYR A 237 -11.30 9.72 3.62
N GLU A 238 -11.98 10.85 3.59
CA GLU A 238 -12.98 11.30 4.56
C GLU A 238 -14.39 10.85 4.17
N SER A 239 -15.37 11.25 4.96
CA SER A 239 -16.78 11.04 4.68
C SER A 239 -17.16 11.49 3.25
N GLU A 240 -18.12 10.82 2.64
CA GLU A 240 -18.65 11.13 1.32
C GLU A 240 -17.63 11.01 0.16
N GLY A 241 -16.54 10.26 0.37
CA GLY A 241 -15.53 10.02 -0.65
C GLY A 241 -14.64 11.21 -0.98
N THR A 242 -14.65 12.24 -0.14
CA THR A 242 -13.72 13.36 -0.24
C THR A 242 -12.33 12.90 0.18
N ARG A 243 -11.29 13.22 -0.58
CA ARG A 243 -9.92 12.94 -0.13
C ARG A 243 -9.56 13.88 1.02
N ALA A 244 -9.01 13.33 2.10
CA ALA A 244 -8.59 14.11 3.24
C ALA A 244 -7.61 15.23 2.87
N MET A 245 -6.75 14.98 1.87
CA MET A 245 -5.83 16.01 1.34
C MET A 245 -6.50 17.18 0.60
N GLU A 246 -7.78 17.06 0.27
CA GLU A 246 -8.56 18.08 -0.45
C GLU A 246 -9.43 18.90 0.49
N LEU A 247 -9.45 18.54 1.78
CA LEU A 247 -10.16 19.30 2.80
C LEU A 247 -9.56 20.70 2.98
N THR A 248 -10.42 21.64 3.30
CA THR A 248 -10.08 23.06 3.51
C THR A 248 -10.52 23.55 4.87
N ASP A 249 -10.09 24.72 5.23
CA ASP A 249 -10.47 25.43 6.45
C ASP A 249 -10.14 24.64 7.72
N GLU A 250 -11.06 24.54 8.66
CA GLU A 250 -10.86 23.87 9.95
C GLU A 250 -10.65 22.37 9.83
N ARG A 251 -11.07 21.76 8.72
CA ARG A 251 -10.90 20.33 8.45
C ARG A 251 -9.61 19.99 7.70
N ALA A 252 -8.88 20.99 7.22
CA ALA A 252 -7.65 20.77 6.47
C ALA A 252 -6.64 19.95 7.27
N LEU A 253 -5.91 19.07 6.59
CA LEU A 253 -4.80 18.36 7.22
C LEU A 253 -3.69 19.36 7.60
N ASP A 254 -3.18 19.21 8.80
CA ASP A 254 -2.03 19.97 9.30
C ASP A 254 -0.69 19.49 8.67
N ALA A 255 0.41 20.08 9.08
CA ALA A 255 1.74 19.75 8.56
C ALA A 255 2.17 18.29 8.86
N CYS A 256 1.50 17.61 9.75
CA CYS A 256 1.76 16.20 10.09
C CYS A 256 0.92 15.23 9.26
N ASN A 257 0.07 15.70 8.34
CA ASN A 257 -0.98 14.95 7.67
C ASN A 257 -2.12 14.49 8.62
N GLY A 258 -2.42 15.26 9.63
CA GLY A 258 -3.47 14.95 10.59
C GLY A 258 -4.47 16.08 10.76
N HIS A 259 -5.63 15.74 11.31
CA HIS A 259 -6.63 16.66 11.76
C HIS A 259 -7.47 16.02 12.88
N ALA A 260 -8.52 16.67 13.35
CA ALA A 260 -9.42 16.10 14.33
C ALA A 260 -10.87 16.20 13.89
N ASP A 261 -11.63 15.15 14.15
CA ASP A 261 -13.07 15.14 14.04
C ASP A 261 -13.74 14.81 15.41
N PRO A 262 -15.05 15.06 15.56
CA PRO A 262 -15.75 14.79 16.83
C PRO A 262 -15.85 13.31 17.20
N GLU A 263 -15.80 12.39 16.24
CA GLU A 263 -16.03 10.96 16.44
C GLU A 263 -14.75 10.20 16.77
N ARG A 264 -13.62 10.58 16.12
CA ARG A 264 -12.34 9.88 16.17
C ARG A 264 -11.27 10.63 16.95
N GLY A 265 -11.52 11.92 17.20
CA GLY A 265 -10.49 12.81 17.74
C GLY A 265 -9.39 13.07 16.72
N TYR A 266 -8.17 13.35 17.20
CA TYR A 266 -7.05 13.58 16.29
C TYR A 266 -6.57 12.28 15.66
N HIS A 267 -6.33 12.31 14.36
CA HIS A 267 -5.84 11.18 13.57
C HIS A 267 -5.08 11.67 12.33
N TYR A 268 -4.33 10.77 11.71
CA TYR A 268 -3.58 11.01 10.49
C TYR A 268 -4.28 10.38 9.29
N HIS A 269 -4.11 10.98 8.12
CA HIS A 269 -4.47 10.40 6.84
C HIS A 269 -3.24 10.24 5.95
N VAL A 270 -3.15 9.13 5.23
CA VAL A 270 -2.19 9.06 4.14
C VAL A 270 -2.61 10.01 3.02
N THR A 271 -1.63 10.64 2.38
CA THR A 271 -1.85 11.57 1.27
C THR A 271 -1.19 11.06 0.00
N PRO A 272 -1.84 10.11 -0.71
CA PRO A 272 -1.32 9.58 -1.96
C PRO A 272 -0.99 10.72 -2.93
N ASN A 273 0.15 10.65 -3.58
CA ASN A 273 0.65 11.64 -4.53
C ASN A 273 0.91 13.05 -3.96
N ARG A 274 0.97 13.19 -2.65
CA ARG A 274 1.35 14.44 -1.99
C ARG A 274 2.25 14.15 -0.79
N PHE A 275 3.45 14.75 -0.79
CA PHE A 275 4.32 14.76 0.37
C PHE A 275 3.56 15.27 1.62
N PRO A 276 3.72 14.64 2.78
CA PRO A 276 4.70 13.62 3.16
C PRO A 276 4.20 12.15 3.05
N TYR A 277 3.18 11.85 2.29
CA TYR A 277 2.60 10.56 1.94
C TYR A 277 1.94 9.82 3.11
N ILE A 278 2.60 9.66 4.25
CA ILE A 278 2.06 9.04 5.47
C ILE A 278 2.07 10.07 6.60
N LEU A 279 3.25 10.42 7.13
CA LEU A 279 3.40 11.34 8.25
C LEU A 279 4.40 12.45 7.92
N GLY A 280 4.07 13.70 8.27
CA GLY A 280 4.96 14.85 8.18
C GLY A 280 5.70 15.16 9.48
N GLY A 281 5.20 14.69 10.59
CA GLY A 281 5.70 14.87 11.94
C GLY A 281 4.81 14.17 12.94
N TYR A 282 5.18 14.17 14.19
CA TYR A 282 4.29 13.72 15.26
C TYR A 282 3.58 14.92 15.89
N ALA A 283 2.26 14.88 15.85
CA ALA A 283 1.42 15.87 16.55
C ALA A 283 1.22 15.50 18.02
N GLY A 284 1.51 14.26 18.39
CA GLY A 284 1.37 13.74 19.74
C GLY A 284 2.69 13.55 20.48
N ILE A 285 2.55 13.20 21.76
CA ILE A 285 3.70 12.83 22.61
C ILE A 285 4.17 11.44 22.21
N VAL A 286 5.38 11.36 21.69
CA VAL A 286 5.95 10.15 21.10
C VAL A 286 6.37 9.14 22.17
N GLU A 287 6.06 7.86 21.95
CA GLU A 287 6.62 6.76 22.73
C GLU A 287 8.04 6.43 22.23
N THR A 288 9.02 6.98 22.93
CA THR A 288 10.44 6.98 22.50
C THR A 288 11.10 5.61 22.55
N SER A 289 10.50 4.61 23.19
CA SER A 289 11.04 3.24 23.21
C SER A 289 10.93 2.55 21.87
N ASN A 290 10.01 2.97 20.99
CA ASN A 290 9.77 2.38 19.67
C ASN A 290 10.91 2.66 18.68
N ASN A 291 11.61 3.78 18.86
CA ASN A 291 12.73 4.11 17.99
C ASN A 291 13.85 4.80 18.78
N ARG A 292 15.00 4.12 18.91
CA ARG A 292 16.16 4.64 19.65
C ARG A 292 16.74 5.92 19.05
N GLN A 293 16.48 6.20 17.78
CA GLN A 293 16.95 7.40 17.08
C GLN A 293 16.13 8.65 17.45
N LEU A 294 14.93 8.51 18.00
CA LEU A 294 14.07 9.63 18.41
C LEU A 294 14.77 10.57 19.44
N ARG A 295 15.62 10.02 20.28
CA ARG A 295 16.38 10.83 21.28
C ARG A 295 17.26 11.91 20.66
N ARG A 296 17.57 11.82 19.36
CA ARG A 296 18.40 12.77 18.60
C ARG A 296 17.57 13.62 17.62
N ALA A 297 16.27 13.41 17.56
CA ALA A 297 15.41 14.17 16.67
C ALA A 297 15.32 15.64 17.15
N SER A 298 15.45 16.56 16.22
CA SER A 298 15.20 17.98 16.48
C SER A 298 13.71 18.27 16.32
N THR A 299 13.21 19.27 17.03
CA THR A 299 11.86 19.82 16.81
C THR A 299 11.83 20.62 15.50
N GLY A 300 10.71 20.64 14.82
CA GLY A 300 10.48 21.43 13.60
C GLY A 300 9.57 20.76 12.60
N VAL A 301 9.07 21.52 11.65
CA VAL A 301 8.28 21.04 10.52
C VAL A 301 9.22 20.48 9.46
N ILE A 302 8.84 19.37 8.84
CA ILE A 302 9.56 18.80 7.70
C ILE A 302 9.20 19.62 6.45
N GLU A 303 10.21 20.12 5.78
CA GLU A 303 10.04 20.80 4.48
C GLU A 303 10.13 19.76 3.35
N ASN A 304 9.34 19.97 2.31
CA ASN A 304 9.42 19.17 1.10
C ASN A 304 10.69 19.55 0.32
N THR A 305 11.64 18.63 0.26
CA THR A 305 12.93 18.81 -0.41
C THR A 305 13.06 17.93 -1.64
N THR A 306 12.01 17.81 -2.46
CA THR A 306 12.10 17.06 -3.71
C THR A 306 13.23 17.61 -4.58
N ASN A 307 14.12 16.72 -5.00
CA ASN A 307 15.20 17.08 -5.92
C ASN A 307 15.10 16.16 -7.16
N PRO A 308 14.43 16.62 -8.21
CA PRO A 308 14.27 15.83 -9.43
C PRO A 308 15.65 15.60 -10.08
N GLY A 309 16.00 14.37 -10.29
CA GLY A 309 17.26 13.99 -10.91
C GLY A 309 17.20 13.79 -12.41
N ASP A 310 18.35 13.46 -12.98
CA ASP A 310 18.53 13.34 -14.44
C ASP A 310 17.76 12.18 -15.11
N ARG A 311 17.22 11.25 -14.34
CA ARG A 311 16.39 10.14 -14.85
C ARG A 311 14.91 10.40 -14.77
N PHE A 312 14.50 11.37 -13.99
CA PHE A 312 13.10 11.72 -13.84
C PHE A 312 12.61 12.46 -15.09
N GLY A 313 11.59 11.91 -15.76
CA GLY A 313 11.04 12.44 -17.00
C GLY A 313 10.09 13.62 -16.81
N GLY A 314 9.52 13.74 -15.61
CA GLY A 314 8.54 14.78 -15.28
C GLY A 314 7.33 14.23 -14.54
N LEU A 315 6.30 15.05 -14.44
CA LEU A 315 5.08 14.75 -13.71
C LEU A 315 4.00 14.16 -14.62
N ILE A 316 3.12 13.37 -14.03
CA ILE A 316 1.84 12.95 -14.59
C ILE A 316 0.74 13.76 -13.89
N PRO A 317 0.34 14.92 -14.41
CA PRO A 317 -0.62 15.78 -13.73
C PRO A 317 -2.03 15.19 -13.67
N SER A 318 -2.43 14.41 -14.67
CA SER A 318 -3.75 13.78 -14.68
C SER A 318 -3.78 12.44 -15.42
N ILE A 319 -4.67 11.58 -14.95
CA ILE A 319 -5.03 10.30 -15.59
C ILE A 319 -6.54 10.20 -15.64
N ARG A 320 -7.09 9.78 -16.77
CA ARG A 320 -8.54 9.63 -16.95
C ARG A 320 -8.88 8.35 -17.70
N PRO A 321 -9.82 7.54 -17.23
CA PRO A 321 -10.55 7.68 -15.95
C PRO A 321 -9.64 7.42 -14.74
N GLU A 322 -9.94 8.02 -13.60
CA GLU A 322 -9.24 7.77 -12.32
C GLU A 322 -9.75 6.49 -11.61
N LYS A 323 -10.84 5.92 -12.11
CA LYS A 323 -11.45 4.69 -11.59
C LYS A 323 -11.57 3.69 -12.72
N LEU A 324 -11.09 2.46 -12.48
CA LEU A 324 -11.13 1.36 -13.43
C LEU A 324 -12.05 0.28 -12.90
N GLU A 325 -13.06 -0.10 -13.67
CA GLU A 325 -13.98 -1.18 -13.31
C GLU A 325 -13.29 -2.53 -13.47
N ARG A 326 -13.43 -3.38 -12.48
CA ARG A 326 -12.95 -4.76 -12.48
C ARG A 326 -13.63 -5.56 -13.61
N GLY A 327 -12.91 -6.48 -14.24
CA GLY A 327 -13.41 -7.31 -15.33
C GLY A 327 -13.53 -6.61 -16.67
N ARG A 328 -12.96 -5.40 -16.83
CA ARG A 328 -13.07 -4.62 -18.08
C ARG A 328 -11.74 -4.12 -18.58
N THR A 329 -11.68 -3.86 -19.88
CA THR A 329 -10.59 -3.11 -20.51
C THR A 329 -10.97 -1.64 -20.62
N HIS A 330 -10.07 -0.77 -20.17
CA HIS A 330 -10.28 0.67 -20.13
C HIS A 330 -9.28 1.38 -21.02
N ALA A 331 -9.76 2.31 -21.85
CA ALA A 331 -8.92 3.28 -22.51
C ALA A 331 -8.55 4.37 -21.49
N VAL A 332 -7.27 4.49 -21.16
CA VAL A 332 -6.75 5.43 -20.17
C VAL A 332 -5.95 6.51 -20.88
N ARG A 333 -6.25 7.76 -20.59
CA ARG A 333 -5.51 8.93 -21.07
C ARG A 333 -4.64 9.51 -19.94
N ILE A 334 -3.36 9.65 -20.20
CA ILE A 334 -2.35 10.08 -19.23
C ILE A 334 -1.70 11.35 -19.76
N GLU A 335 -1.84 12.46 -19.07
CA GLU A 335 -1.16 13.71 -19.41
C GLU A 335 0.24 13.72 -18.82
N LEU A 336 1.23 14.16 -19.62
CA LEU A 336 2.62 14.28 -19.20
C LEU A 336 3.03 15.77 -19.13
N ASN A 337 3.86 16.09 -18.14
CA ASN A 337 4.41 17.43 -17.98
C ASN A 337 5.91 17.35 -17.63
N ALA A 338 6.74 17.97 -18.44
CA ALA A 338 8.18 18.08 -18.20
C ALA A 338 8.57 19.13 -17.16
N ALA A 339 7.60 19.76 -16.48
CA ALA A 339 7.90 20.75 -15.44
C ALA A 339 8.80 20.17 -14.35
N GLY A 340 9.83 20.90 -14.00
CA GLY A 340 10.81 20.46 -12.98
C GLY A 340 11.93 19.58 -13.52
N THR A 341 11.95 19.28 -14.82
CA THR A 341 13.05 18.50 -15.43
C THR A 341 13.87 19.35 -16.39
N ARG A 342 15.10 18.91 -16.66
CA ARG A 342 15.98 19.52 -17.68
C ARG A 342 15.78 18.90 -19.07
N ARG A 343 14.85 17.95 -19.21
CA ARG A 343 14.64 17.17 -20.43
C ARG A 343 13.24 17.42 -20.99
N PRO A 344 13.11 17.53 -22.31
CA PRO A 344 11.78 17.52 -22.94
C PRO A 344 11.15 16.13 -22.78
N ILE A 345 9.83 16.06 -22.85
CA ILE A 345 9.12 14.79 -22.97
C ILE A 345 9.61 14.12 -24.26
N PRO A 346 10.08 12.87 -24.22
CA PRO A 346 10.60 12.20 -25.42
C PRO A 346 9.57 12.13 -26.54
N ASP A 347 10.01 12.22 -27.77
CA ASP A 347 9.17 12.02 -28.95
C ASP A 347 8.79 10.54 -29.13
N GLY A 348 7.62 10.30 -29.73
CA GLY A 348 7.11 8.96 -29.97
C GLY A 348 6.25 8.41 -28.82
N ALA A 349 5.79 7.17 -28.96
CA ALA A 349 5.09 6.44 -27.92
C ALA A 349 6.08 5.92 -26.87
N PRO A 350 5.68 5.80 -25.59
CA PRO A 350 6.50 5.13 -24.59
C PRO A 350 6.73 3.66 -24.96
N THR A 351 7.84 3.13 -24.49
CA THR A 351 8.20 1.72 -24.67
C THR A 351 7.41 0.81 -23.73
N TRP A 352 6.96 1.37 -22.62
CA TRP A 352 6.22 0.63 -21.61
C TRP A 352 5.31 1.55 -20.78
N VAL A 353 4.12 1.04 -20.44
CA VAL A 353 3.14 1.68 -19.56
C VAL A 353 2.52 0.61 -18.68
N GLN A 354 2.48 0.85 -17.36
CA GLN A 354 1.95 -0.10 -16.40
C GLN A 354 1.11 0.61 -15.33
N PHE A 355 0.07 -0.09 -14.86
CA PHE A 355 -0.75 0.32 -13.73
C PHE A 355 -0.72 -0.76 -12.64
N GLY A 356 0.07 -0.55 -11.59
CA GLY A 356 0.32 -1.59 -10.60
C GLY A 356 0.82 -2.88 -11.26
N PRO A 357 0.12 -4.02 -11.14
CA PRO A 357 0.49 -5.28 -11.80
C PRO A 357 0.03 -5.39 -13.26
N TYR A 358 -0.72 -4.41 -13.79
CA TYR A 358 -1.37 -4.50 -15.11
C TYR A 358 -0.60 -3.72 -16.15
N GLU A 359 0.00 -4.43 -17.11
CA GLU A 359 0.66 -3.82 -18.26
C GLU A 359 -0.38 -3.32 -19.25
N ALA A 360 -0.20 -2.09 -19.75
CA ALA A 360 -1.06 -1.51 -20.73
C ALA A 360 -0.68 -1.95 -22.15
N THR A 361 -1.69 -2.03 -23.01
CA THR A 361 -1.58 -2.35 -24.42
C THR A 361 -2.03 -1.19 -25.30
N ALA A 362 -1.94 -1.34 -26.62
CA ALA A 362 -2.39 -0.34 -27.61
C ALA A 362 -1.90 1.09 -27.29
N ILE A 363 -0.64 1.19 -26.86
CA ILE A 363 -0.04 2.45 -26.41
C ILE A 363 0.17 3.39 -27.60
N ARG A 364 -0.35 4.61 -27.52
CA ARG A 364 -0.15 5.65 -28.52
C ARG A 364 0.05 7.00 -27.89
N ARG A 365 0.76 7.86 -28.59
CA ARG A 365 0.98 9.23 -28.17
C ARG A 365 0.05 10.22 -28.88
N GLU A 366 -0.48 11.17 -28.13
CA GLU A 366 -1.31 12.28 -28.64
C GLU A 366 -0.83 13.61 -28.04
N GLY A 367 0.14 14.24 -28.69
CA GLY A 367 0.79 15.44 -28.15
C GLY A 367 1.56 15.15 -26.86
N ASN A 368 1.18 15.78 -25.77
CA ASN A 368 1.74 15.50 -24.44
C ASN A 368 0.97 14.43 -23.66
N ALA A 369 -0.03 13.82 -24.26
CA ALA A 369 -0.75 12.72 -23.65
C ALA A 369 -0.35 11.36 -24.21
N ILE A 370 -0.45 10.35 -23.36
CA ILE A 370 -0.39 8.94 -23.73
C ILE A 370 -1.80 8.36 -23.60
N VAL A 371 -2.23 7.60 -24.59
CA VAL A 371 -3.45 6.83 -24.55
C VAL A 371 -3.08 5.35 -24.64
N ALA A 372 -3.57 4.56 -23.70
CA ALA A 372 -3.25 3.14 -23.59
C ALA A 372 -4.48 2.36 -23.12
N GLU A 373 -4.53 1.07 -23.41
CA GLU A 373 -5.59 0.18 -22.94
C GLU A 373 -5.10 -0.65 -21.76
N VAL A 374 -5.86 -0.66 -20.68
CA VAL A 374 -5.57 -1.40 -19.45
C VAL A 374 -6.68 -2.42 -19.21
N ALA A 375 -6.34 -3.70 -19.22
CA ALA A 375 -7.25 -4.77 -18.86
C ALA A 375 -7.17 -5.03 -17.34
N VAL A 376 -8.28 -4.86 -16.65
CA VAL A 376 -8.42 -5.16 -15.22
C VAL A 376 -9.10 -6.50 -15.07
N PRO A 377 -8.46 -7.53 -14.48
CA PRO A 377 -9.04 -8.86 -14.32
C PRO A 377 -10.30 -8.88 -13.42
N ASP A 378 -11.10 -9.95 -13.55
CA ASP A 378 -12.30 -10.17 -12.73
C ASP A 378 -11.99 -10.40 -11.24
N ASP A 379 -10.80 -10.85 -10.92
CA ASP A 379 -10.30 -11.12 -9.56
C ASP A 379 -9.47 -9.98 -8.97
N ALA A 380 -9.37 -8.84 -9.66
CA ALA A 380 -8.66 -7.67 -9.15
C ALA A 380 -9.24 -7.18 -7.82
N ASP A 381 -8.39 -6.85 -6.87
CA ASP A 381 -8.79 -6.37 -5.54
C ASP A 381 -9.53 -5.02 -5.63
N LEU A 382 -10.79 -5.00 -5.20
CA LEU A 382 -11.61 -3.78 -5.15
C LEU A 382 -11.04 -2.78 -4.14
N GLY A 383 -11.04 -1.51 -4.52
CA GLY A 383 -10.51 -0.43 -3.71
C GLY A 383 -9.00 -0.22 -3.83
N SER A 384 -8.27 -1.14 -4.49
CA SER A 384 -6.82 -1.00 -4.70
C SER A 384 -6.50 0.29 -5.45
N LEU A 385 -5.50 1.01 -4.96
CA LEU A 385 -4.88 2.14 -5.64
C LEU A 385 -3.67 1.62 -6.42
N LEU A 386 -3.62 1.93 -7.70
CA LEU A 386 -2.57 1.49 -8.60
C LEU A 386 -1.69 2.66 -9.01
N ASP A 387 -0.38 2.46 -8.93
CA ASP A 387 0.60 3.40 -9.47
C ASP A 387 0.60 3.35 -11.00
N CYS A 388 0.86 4.47 -11.63
CA CYS A 388 1.13 4.54 -13.06
C CYS A 388 2.63 4.72 -13.28
N HIS A 389 3.20 3.86 -14.09
CA HIS A 389 4.61 3.89 -14.50
C HIS A 389 4.69 3.95 -16.03
N ILE A 390 5.48 4.86 -16.57
CA ILE A 390 5.68 5.05 -18.01
C ILE A 390 7.17 5.15 -18.30
N GLU A 391 7.64 4.40 -19.27
CA GLU A 391 9.02 4.43 -19.71
C GLU A 391 9.15 4.81 -21.19
N PHE A 392 10.14 5.65 -21.49
CA PHE A 392 10.57 6.00 -22.84
C PHE A 392 12.03 5.62 -23.03
N GLY A 393 12.33 5.07 -24.18
CA GLY A 393 13.71 4.78 -24.55
C GLY A 393 14.14 3.34 -24.24
N PRO A 394 15.44 3.05 -24.36
CA PRO A 394 15.95 1.71 -24.21
C PRO A 394 15.89 1.22 -22.76
N GLU A 395 15.62 -0.05 -22.57
CA GLU A 395 15.44 -0.73 -21.28
C GLU A 395 16.58 -0.44 -20.27
N TYR A 396 17.81 -0.26 -20.73
CA TYR A 396 18.96 0.00 -19.86
C TYR A 396 19.11 1.47 -19.42
N ARG A 397 18.34 2.40 -19.98
CA ARG A 397 18.34 3.84 -19.64
C ARG A 397 17.02 4.52 -19.97
N PRO A 398 15.90 4.10 -19.39
CA PRO A 398 14.61 4.71 -19.67
C PRO A 398 14.53 6.13 -19.10
N ILE A 399 13.72 6.95 -19.73
CA ILE A 399 13.19 8.17 -19.13
C ILE A 399 11.85 7.81 -18.52
N VAL A 400 11.70 8.01 -17.23
CA VAL A 400 10.61 7.48 -16.44
C VAL A 400 9.68 8.58 -15.97
N PHE A 401 8.37 8.35 -16.13
CA PHE A 401 7.31 9.14 -15.50
C PHE A 401 6.54 8.22 -14.56
N LYS A 402 6.30 8.68 -13.34
CA LYS A 402 5.53 7.93 -12.36
C LYS A 402 4.45 8.79 -11.73
N LYS A 403 3.35 8.16 -11.36
CA LYS A 403 2.31 8.72 -10.51
C LYS A 403 1.85 7.65 -9.54
N ASN A 404 2.08 7.90 -8.27
CA ASN A 404 1.62 7.02 -7.20
C ASN A 404 0.11 7.11 -7.06
N ASP A 405 -0.54 5.99 -6.72
CA ASP A 405 -1.98 5.91 -6.49
C ASP A 405 -2.81 6.56 -7.60
N ALA A 406 -2.41 6.31 -8.83
CA ALA A 406 -2.87 7.00 -10.03
C ALA A 406 -4.33 6.70 -10.40
N VAL A 407 -4.76 5.46 -10.16
CA VAL A 407 -6.12 4.99 -10.46
C VAL A 407 -6.61 4.03 -9.38
N ARG A 408 -7.94 3.92 -9.22
CA ARG A 408 -8.57 3.02 -8.25
C ARG A 408 -9.39 1.94 -8.95
N ILE A 409 -9.30 0.70 -8.47
CA ILE A 409 -10.16 -0.38 -8.91
C ILE A 409 -11.52 -0.29 -8.21
N ILE A 410 -12.60 -0.31 -9.01
CA ILE A 410 -13.98 -0.26 -8.52
C ILE A 410 -14.78 -1.47 -9.01
N ALA A 411 -15.93 -1.70 -8.39
CA ALA A 411 -16.91 -2.68 -8.89
C ALA A 411 -17.43 -2.26 -10.26
N PRO A 412 -17.84 -3.25 -11.09
CA PRO A 412 -18.48 -3.01 -12.38
C PRO A 412 -19.79 -2.23 -12.27
#